data_7a7473fdec137976af03a2b1072c1a92
#
_entry.id   7a7473fdec137976af03a2b1072c1a92
#
_cell.length_a   1.000
_cell.length_b   1.000
_cell.length_c   1.000
_cell.angle_alpha   90.00
_cell.angle_beta   90.00
_cell.angle_gamma   90.00
#
_symmetry.space_group_name_H-M   'P 1'
#
loop_
_entity.id
_entity.type
_entity.pdbx_description
1 polymer ?
#
loop_
_entity_poly.entity_id
_entity_poly.type
_entity_poly.pdbx_seq_one_letter_code
_entity_poly.pdbx_strand_id
1 'polypeptide(L)'
;MHEYLIGLKEDKYKLAFNIILFIWLCSIPFKNAIYQISTVLVLLFFVVHLIINKNYSVLIENFKKTKVLTVFIALILLSMCLANILNPELLAKKSWHYIISFFYRYVSVFIALAYFYRLKYFDKKVLVDVFLFGLLFVAAIAIFMLILNPDIVLNSNAAYNGDYGLKGTFDNRNAMGLAMSLGVVFTLFVLKNNIKIGLVLVAVFGFCMLFSFSRSGWVASFLAYTIFIVFYFKELNKKFFIAVGICILVLICLYFGVDSLQDRVNLLLQGNSSHRTDIWKFGLTQIPNNLFFGHGVSCWRNLNLPAYIAVHTGLHNSTLEILLFTGIFGLVAWISAVLTVFYQILKDKNYIYLSLLVYFVVITQFDFSVFDSKELFSAVTIFMFLVYSDKFKAKLCK
;
A
#
# COMPACT_ATOMS: atom_id res chain seq x y z
N MET A 1 -17.98 20.66 -3.05
CA MET A 1 -16.63 21.21 -2.83
C MET A 1 -16.66 22.65 -2.31
N HIS A 2 -17.46 23.55 -2.89
CA HIS A 2 -17.56 24.96 -2.45
C HIS A 2 -18.09 25.10 -1.01
N GLU A 3 -19.19 24.43 -0.64
CA GLU A 3 -19.75 24.42 0.72
C GLU A 3 -18.78 23.81 1.75
N TYR A 4 -18.01 22.79 1.35
CA TYR A 4 -16.97 22.21 2.21
C TYR A 4 -15.85 23.19 2.52
N LEU A 5 -15.41 23.97 1.51
CA LEU A 5 -14.36 24.99 1.68
C LEU A 5 -14.83 26.17 2.55
N ILE A 6 -16.11 26.54 2.48
CA ILE A 6 -16.70 27.57 3.37
C ILE A 6 -16.70 27.08 4.82
N GLY A 7 -17.15 25.84 5.08
CA GLY A 7 -17.11 25.25 6.42
C GLY A 7 -15.69 25.08 7.00
N LEU A 8 -14.66 24.96 6.14
CA LEU A 8 -13.27 24.92 6.59
C LEU A 8 -12.76 26.27 7.14
N LYS A 9 -13.26 27.40 6.60
CA LYS A 9 -12.87 28.75 7.08
C LYS A 9 -13.46 29.07 8.46
N GLU A 10 -14.59 28.51 8.79
CA GLU A 10 -15.28 28.76 10.05
C GLU A 10 -14.68 27.99 11.24
N ASP A 11 -14.02 26.83 10.98
CA ASP A 11 -13.37 26.01 12.01
C ASP A 11 -11.85 25.93 11.77
N LYS A 12 -11.08 26.69 12.52
CA LYS A 12 -9.61 26.76 12.42
C LYS A 12 -8.94 25.39 12.64
N TYR A 13 -9.47 24.56 13.54
CA TYR A 13 -8.92 23.22 13.79
C TYR A 13 -9.17 22.30 12.60
N LYS A 14 -10.35 22.40 11.99
CA LYS A 14 -10.69 21.63 10.79
C LYS A 14 -9.82 22.02 9.61
N LEU A 15 -9.58 23.31 9.40
CA LEU A 15 -8.68 23.81 8.36
C LEU A 15 -7.24 23.30 8.61
N ALA A 16 -6.73 23.47 9.82
CA ALA A 16 -5.38 23.00 10.17
C ALA A 16 -5.20 21.50 9.95
N PHE A 17 -6.17 20.68 10.38
CA PHE A 17 -6.13 19.24 10.15
C PHE A 17 -6.11 18.90 8.65
N ASN A 18 -6.95 19.55 7.83
CA ASN A 18 -6.99 19.27 6.40
C ASN A 18 -5.69 19.67 5.69
N ILE A 19 -5.01 20.74 6.11
CA ILE A 19 -3.68 21.10 5.61
C ILE A 19 -2.67 20.01 5.98
N ILE A 20 -2.64 19.58 7.24
CA ILE A 20 -1.74 18.52 7.70
C ILE A 20 -2.02 17.20 6.96
N LEU A 21 -3.28 16.84 6.80
CA LEU A 21 -3.71 15.65 6.06
C LEU A 21 -3.27 15.71 4.59
N PHE A 22 -3.43 16.87 3.93
CA PHE A 22 -2.96 17.10 2.57
C PHE A 22 -1.44 16.90 2.45
N ILE A 23 -0.67 17.50 3.35
CA ILE A 23 0.78 17.37 3.39
C ILE A 23 1.17 15.90 3.60
N TRP A 24 0.52 15.20 4.54
CA TRP A 24 0.80 13.78 4.80
C TRP A 24 0.54 12.92 3.57
N LEU A 25 -0.62 13.05 2.92
CA LEU A 25 -0.99 12.27 1.74
C LEU A 25 -0.03 12.52 0.56
N CYS A 26 0.30 13.79 0.31
CA CYS A 26 1.25 14.16 -0.73
C CYS A 26 2.68 13.73 -0.41
N SER A 27 3.05 13.55 0.87
CA SER A 27 4.40 13.15 1.27
C SER A 27 4.70 11.66 1.08
N ILE A 28 3.66 10.82 0.96
CA ILE A 28 3.80 9.36 0.86
C ILE A 28 4.78 8.95 -0.25
N PRO A 29 4.70 9.46 -1.48
CA PRO A 29 5.60 9.08 -2.56
C PRO A 29 6.94 9.83 -2.57
N PHE A 30 7.28 10.58 -1.52
CA PHE A 30 8.54 11.33 -1.43
C PHE A 30 9.53 10.69 -0.45
N LYS A 31 10.66 11.39 -0.18
CA LYS A 31 11.71 10.89 0.73
C LYS A 31 11.17 10.60 2.14
N ASN A 32 11.73 9.60 2.80
CA ASN A 32 11.31 9.14 4.12
C ASN A 32 11.22 10.24 5.18
N ALA A 33 12.13 11.23 5.18
CA ALA A 33 12.13 12.30 6.17
C ALA A 33 10.83 13.13 6.13
N ILE A 34 10.39 13.56 4.92
CA ILE A 34 9.18 14.36 4.74
C ILE A 34 7.95 13.57 5.20
N TYR A 35 7.87 12.29 4.81
CA TYR A 35 6.80 11.40 5.21
C TYR A 35 6.74 11.20 6.74
N GLN A 36 7.89 10.98 7.39
CA GLN A 36 7.94 10.80 8.84
C GLN A 36 7.51 12.06 9.60
N ILE A 37 8.02 13.23 9.18
CA ILE A 37 7.64 14.51 9.78
C ILE A 37 6.13 14.75 9.65
N SER A 38 5.58 14.55 8.46
CA SER A 38 4.13 14.73 8.23
C SER A 38 3.28 13.73 9.01
N THR A 39 3.74 12.48 9.16
CA THR A 39 3.07 11.48 10.00
C THR A 39 3.06 11.90 11.47
N VAL A 40 4.20 12.36 11.98
CA VAL A 40 4.29 12.89 13.36
C VAL A 40 3.38 14.09 13.56
N LEU A 41 3.29 15.00 12.57
CA LEU A 41 2.36 16.14 12.64
C LEU A 41 0.89 15.71 12.71
N VAL A 42 0.46 14.71 11.92
CA VAL A 42 -0.90 14.14 12.03
C VAL A 42 -1.17 13.61 13.43
N LEU A 43 -0.22 12.84 13.99
CA LEU A 43 -0.38 12.23 15.30
C LEU A 43 -0.31 13.26 16.44
N LEU A 44 0.59 14.22 16.36
CA LEU A 44 0.69 15.31 17.34
C LEU A 44 -0.61 16.14 17.37
N PHE A 45 -1.11 16.50 16.19
CA PHE A 45 -2.37 17.22 16.09
C PHE A 45 -3.54 16.41 16.67
N PHE A 46 -3.58 15.10 16.40
CA PHE A 46 -4.57 14.20 16.97
C PHE A 46 -4.51 14.18 18.50
N VAL A 47 -3.34 13.99 19.09
CA VAL A 47 -3.17 13.94 20.55
C VAL A 47 -3.55 15.27 21.21
N VAL A 48 -3.05 16.39 20.66
CA VAL A 48 -3.37 17.74 21.18
C VAL A 48 -4.87 18.01 21.08
N HIS A 49 -5.50 17.72 19.94
CA HIS A 49 -6.94 17.91 19.76
C HIS A 49 -7.76 17.05 20.72
N LEU A 50 -7.33 15.78 20.95
CA LEU A 50 -7.99 14.86 21.88
C LEU A 50 -7.92 15.36 23.33
N ILE A 51 -6.75 15.87 23.76
CA ILE A 51 -6.54 16.39 25.12
C ILE A 51 -7.38 17.66 25.34
N ILE A 52 -7.34 18.60 24.40
CA ILE A 52 -8.06 19.88 24.51
C ILE A 52 -9.57 19.65 24.53
N ASN A 53 -10.09 18.86 23.61
CA ASN A 53 -11.54 18.69 23.44
C ASN A 53 -12.13 17.53 24.27
N LYS A 54 -11.29 16.72 24.93
CA LYS A 54 -11.70 15.59 25.80
C LYS A 54 -12.67 14.59 25.14
N ASN A 55 -12.63 14.45 23.82
CA ASN A 55 -13.54 13.62 23.03
C ASN A 55 -13.19 12.11 23.10
N TYR A 56 -12.87 11.60 24.29
CA TYR A 56 -12.48 10.20 24.51
C TYR A 56 -13.59 9.20 24.13
N SER A 57 -14.86 9.61 24.27
CA SER A 57 -16.02 8.81 23.87
C SER A 57 -15.98 8.42 22.38
N VAL A 58 -15.49 9.32 21.52
CA VAL A 58 -15.31 9.06 20.08
C VAL A 58 -14.34 7.93 19.83
N LEU A 59 -13.23 7.88 20.54
CA LEU A 59 -12.25 6.79 20.46
C LEU A 59 -12.86 5.47 20.92
N ILE A 60 -13.48 5.45 22.10
CA ILE A 60 -14.09 4.25 22.68
C ILE A 60 -15.13 3.66 21.72
N GLU A 61 -15.96 4.51 21.12
CA GLU A 61 -16.96 4.04 20.15
C GLU A 61 -16.34 3.55 18.84
N ASN A 62 -15.27 4.18 18.34
CA ASN A 62 -14.56 3.69 17.17
C ASN A 62 -13.93 2.31 17.44
N PHE A 63 -13.31 2.12 18.61
CA PHE A 63 -12.77 0.82 19.02
C PHE A 63 -13.87 -0.25 19.13
N LYS A 64 -15.04 0.07 19.70
CA LYS A 64 -16.19 -0.85 19.75
C LYS A 64 -16.62 -1.29 18.33
N LYS A 65 -16.58 -0.38 17.34
CA LYS A 65 -16.97 -0.68 15.96
C LYS A 65 -15.94 -1.52 15.19
N THR A 66 -14.67 -1.47 15.59
CA THR A 66 -13.55 -2.22 15.00
C THR A 66 -12.99 -3.29 15.94
N LYS A 67 -13.74 -3.68 16.99
CA LYS A 67 -13.26 -4.54 18.07
C LYS A 67 -12.48 -5.77 17.60
N VAL A 68 -13.03 -6.52 16.66
CA VAL A 68 -12.42 -7.78 16.17
C VAL A 68 -11.09 -7.48 15.48
N LEU A 69 -11.06 -6.49 14.59
CA LEU A 69 -9.84 -6.06 13.91
C LEU A 69 -8.79 -5.58 14.91
N THR A 70 -9.20 -4.76 15.89
CA THR A 70 -8.31 -4.23 16.93
C THR A 70 -7.66 -5.35 17.76
N VAL A 71 -8.42 -6.40 18.10
CA VAL A 71 -7.88 -7.56 18.80
C VAL A 71 -6.79 -8.25 17.97
N PHE A 72 -7.03 -8.51 16.68
CA PHE A 72 -6.03 -9.17 15.85
C PHE A 72 -4.78 -8.30 15.62
N ILE A 73 -4.93 -6.99 15.45
CA ILE A 73 -3.79 -6.06 15.38
C ILE A 73 -2.99 -6.08 16.69
N ALA A 74 -3.66 -6.10 17.84
CA ALA A 74 -2.99 -6.20 19.14
C ALA A 74 -2.25 -7.54 19.30
N LEU A 75 -2.82 -8.66 18.82
CA LEU A 75 -2.16 -9.96 18.81
C LEU A 75 -0.94 -10.00 17.89
N ILE A 76 -0.99 -9.33 16.74
CA ILE A 76 0.18 -9.18 15.85
C ILE A 76 1.29 -8.41 16.58
N LEU A 77 0.98 -7.27 17.18
CA LEU A 77 1.96 -6.48 17.95
C LEU A 77 2.54 -7.27 19.12
N LEU A 78 1.70 -8.01 19.86
CA LEU A 78 2.13 -8.88 20.95
C LEU A 78 3.07 -9.97 20.45
N SER A 79 2.74 -10.64 19.35
CA SER A 79 3.60 -11.68 18.76
C SER A 79 4.94 -11.13 18.30
N MET A 80 4.98 -9.92 17.72
CA MET A 80 6.22 -9.23 17.35
C MET A 80 7.10 -8.92 18.59
N CYS A 81 6.49 -8.45 19.67
CA CYS A 81 7.21 -8.18 20.92
C CYS A 81 7.76 -9.46 21.56
N LEU A 82 6.92 -10.52 21.64
CA LEU A 82 7.31 -11.81 22.19
C LEU A 82 8.46 -12.42 21.37
N ALA A 83 8.38 -12.41 20.05
CA ALA A 83 9.42 -12.92 19.17
C ALA A 83 10.77 -12.22 19.45
N ASN A 84 10.77 -10.88 19.61
CA ASN A 84 11.98 -10.14 19.92
C ASN A 84 12.53 -10.42 21.33
N ILE A 85 11.66 -10.61 22.33
CA ILE A 85 12.07 -10.91 23.71
C ILE A 85 12.67 -12.32 23.81
N LEU A 86 12.11 -13.29 23.09
CA LEU A 86 12.53 -14.69 23.15
C LEU A 86 13.78 -14.99 22.33
N ASN A 87 14.17 -14.13 21.37
CA ASN A 87 15.33 -14.35 20.51
C ASN A 87 16.26 -13.11 20.48
N PRO A 88 16.81 -12.67 21.60
CA PRO A 88 17.61 -11.45 21.68
C PRO A 88 18.89 -11.52 20.83
N GLU A 89 19.44 -12.71 20.60
CA GLU A 89 20.64 -12.97 19.82
C GLU A 89 20.44 -12.75 18.30
N LEU A 90 19.19 -12.90 17.81
CA LEU A 90 18.82 -12.73 16.41
C LEU A 90 18.33 -11.31 16.09
N LEU A 91 18.28 -10.42 17.09
CA LEU A 91 17.76 -9.07 16.90
C LEU A 91 18.72 -8.22 16.04
N ALA A 92 18.21 -7.69 14.95
CA ALA A 92 18.87 -6.60 14.24
C ALA A 92 18.74 -5.30 15.03
N LYS A 93 19.71 -4.36 14.85
CA LYS A 93 19.69 -3.03 15.50
C LYS A 93 18.36 -2.26 15.35
N LYS A 94 17.57 -2.59 14.33
CA LYS A 94 16.30 -1.93 14.01
C LYS A 94 15.05 -2.75 14.38
N SER A 95 15.18 -3.92 15.01
CA SER A 95 14.01 -4.81 15.28
C SER A 95 12.90 -4.10 16.06
N TRP A 96 13.24 -3.41 17.14
CA TRP A 96 12.26 -2.61 17.90
C TRP A 96 11.74 -1.41 17.12
N HIS A 97 12.56 -0.80 16.27
CA HIS A 97 12.13 0.29 15.41
C HIS A 97 11.04 -0.15 14.43
N TYR A 98 11.09 -1.39 13.91
CA TYR A 98 10.03 -1.92 13.04
C TYR A 98 8.69 -2.07 13.77
N ILE A 99 8.70 -2.55 15.03
CA ILE A 99 7.49 -2.65 15.85
C ILE A 99 6.88 -1.26 16.11
N ILE A 100 7.73 -0.31 16.53
CA ILE A 100 7.30 1.08 16.75
C ILE A 100 6.76 1.68 15.44
N SER A 101 7.44 1.45 14.31
CA SER A 101 7.00 1.92 13.00
C SER A 101 5.66 1.32 12.59
N PHE A 102 5.44 0.03 12.81
CA PHE A 102 4.15 -0.62 12.58
C PHE A 102 3.06 0.05 13.40
N PHE A 103 3.29 0.28 14.70
CA PHE A 103 2.31 0.91 15.59
C PHE A 103 1.97 2.33 15.13
N TYR A 104 2.95 3.22 14.92
CA TYR A 104 2.65 4.62 14.62
C TYR A 104 2.17 4.83 13.18
N ARG A 105 2.65 4.07 12.19
CA ARG A 105 2.25 4.23 10.79
C ARG A 105 0.91 3.60 10.47
N TYR A 106 0.62 2.40 11.00
CA TYR A 106 -0.66 1.71 10.72
C TYR A 106 -1.72 2.04 11.76
N VAL A 107 -1.41 1.72 13.01
CA VAL A 107 -2.43 1.72 14.06
C VAL A 107 -2.82 3.14 14.44
N SER A 108 -1.83 3.98 14.76
CA SER A 108 -2.10 5.34 15.27
C SER A 108 -2.67 6.26 14.20
N VAL A 109 -2.20 6.18 12.95
CA VAL A 109 -2.75 6.97 11.84
C VAL A 109 -4.17 6.52 11.50
N PHE A 110 -4.46 5.21 11.50
CA PHE A 110 -5.82 4.70 11.33
C PHE A 110 -6.77 5.24 12.41
N ILE A 111 -6.34 5.25 13.67
CA ILE A 111 -7.12 5.78 14.80
C ILE A 111 -7.37 7.28 14.61
N ALA A 112 -6.35 8.05 14.22
CA ALA A 112 -6.47 9.48 13.97
C ALA A 112 -7.46 9.79 12.83
N LEU A 113 -7.35 9.07 11.70
CA LEU A 113 -8.28 9.20 10.58
C LEU A 113 -9.71 8.87 11.00
N ALA A 114 -9.94 7.78 11.72
CA ALA A 114 -11.24 7.38 12.21
C ALA A 114 -11.85 8.41 13.18
N TYR A 115 -11.03 9.01 14.04
CA TYR A 115 -11.42 10.04 14.99
C TYR A 115 -11.87 11.31 14.27
N PHE A 116 -11.03 11.88 13.40
CA PHE A 116 -11.36 13.13 12.69
C PHE A 116 -12.48 12.97 11.67
N TYR A 117 -12.58 11.81 11.02
CA TYR A 117 -13.70 11.52 10.14
C TYR A 117 -15.04 11.51 10.87
N ARG A 118 -15.10 10.92 12.07
CA ARG A 118 -16.31 10.92 12.91
C ARG A 118 -16.70 12.32 13.35
N LEU A 119 -15.75 13.19 13.58
CA LEU A 119 -15.95 14.61 13.86
C LEU A 119 -16.28 15.44 12.60
N LYS A 120 -16.38 14.81 11.42
CA LYS A 120 -16.68 15.46 10.13
C LYS A 120 -15.60 16.48 9.69
N TYR A 121 -14.33 16.24 10.04
CA TYR A 121 -13.23 17.10 9.64
C TYR A 121 -12.90 16.97 8.16
N PHE A 122 -13.08 15.80 7.56
CA PHE A 122 -12.86 15.54 6.14
C PHE A 122 -13.84 14.53 5.57
N ASP A 123 -13.94 14.45 4.25
CA ASP A 123 -14.68 13.41 3.52
C ASP A 123 -13.72 12.33 2.99
N LYS A 124 -14.18 11.08 2.96
CA LYS A 124 -13.42 9.96 2.39
C LYS A 124 -13.00 10.17 0.93
N LYS A 125 -13.80 10.92 0.15
CA LYS A 125 -13.47 11.26 -1.23
C LYS A 125 -12.23 12.15 -1.29
N VAL A 126 -12.13 13.16 -0.41
CA VAL A 126 -10.95 14.05 -0.34
C VAL A 126 -9.68 13.24 -0.04
N LEU A 127 -9.76 12.23 0.82
CA LEU A 127 -8.63 11.36 1.13
C LEU A 127 -8.09 10.65 -0.14
N VAL A 128 -8.99 10.07 -0.94
CA VAL A 128 -8.64 9.37 -2.18
C VAL A 128 -8.12 10.35 -3.24
N ASP A 129 -8.83 11.47 -3.44
CA ASP A 129 -8.47 12.46 -4.45
C ASP A 129 -7.08 13.08 -4.19
N VAL A 130 -6.78 13.42 -2.93
CA VAL A 130 -5.46 13.98 -2.55
C VAL A 130 -4.36 12.94 -2.65
N PHE A 131 -4.64 11.67 -2.26
CA PHE A 131 -3.68 10.59 -2.45
C PHE A 131 -3.31 10.38 -3.93
N LEU A 132 -4.32 10.32 -4.80
CA LEU A 132 -4.11 10.23 -6.25
C LEU A 132 -3.38 11.45 -6.82
N PHE A 133 -3.66 12.66 -6.31
CA PHE A 133 -2.96 13.87 -6.70
C PHE A 133 -1.46 13.81 -6.36
N GLY A 134 -1.09 13.33 -5.17
CA GLY A 134 0.31 13.13 -4.78
C GLY A 134 1.03 12.13 -5.70
N LEU A 135 0.37 11.03 -6.06
CA LEU A 135 0.90 10.04 -7.00
C LEU A 135 1.01 10.61 -8.43
N LEU A 136 0.04 11.43 -8.86
CA LEU A 136 0.05 12.06 -10.18
C LEU A 136 1.24 13.03 -10.33
N PHE A 137 1.58 13.75 -9.27
CA PHE A 137 2.74 14.63 -9.26
C PHE A 137 4.04 13.84 -9.48
N VAL A 138 4.19 12.68 -8.83
CA VAL A 138 5.35 11.79 -9.05
C VAL A 138 5.36 11.20 -10.46
N ALA A 139 4.18 10.82 -10.98
CA ALA A 139 4.07 10.35 -12.36
C ALA A 139 4.51 11.42 -13.36
N ALA A 140 4.13 12.69 -13.14
CA ALA A 140 4.56 13.82 -13.98
C ALA A 140 6.09 14.01 -13.95
N ILE A 141 6.72 13.93 -12.77
CA ILE A 141 8.18 13.97 -12.65
C ILE A 141 8.83 12.80 -13.43
N ALA A 142 8.29 11.59 -13.28
CA ALA A 142 8.84 10.42 -13.96
C ALA A 142 8.73 10.53 -15.49
N ILE A 143 7.60 11.02 -16.00
CA ILE A 143 7.41 11.26 -17.44
C ILE A 143 8.38 12.35 -17.92
N PHE A 144 8.56 13.43 -17.14
CA PHE A 144 9.51 14.47 -17.47
C PHE A 144 10.96 13.93 -17.55
N MET A 145 11.36 13.09 -16.58
CA MET A 145 12.66 12.41 -16.60
C MET A 145 12.83 11.51 -17.82
N LEU A 146 11.77 10.79 -18.24
CA LEU A 146 11.78 9.96 -19.43
C LEU A 146 11.96 10.78 -20.70
N ILE A 147 11.32 11.95 -20.81
CA ILE A 147 11.47 12.86 -21.96
C ILE A 147 12.92 13.37 -22.07
N LEU A 148 13.55 13.67 -20.93
CA LEU A 148 14.94 14.14 -20.90
C LEU A 148 15.95 13.02 -21.20
N ASN A 149 15.66 11.80 -20.83
CA ASN A 149 16.53 10.64 -21.03
C ASN A 149 15.72 9.39 -21.37
N PRO A 150 15.33 9.18 -22.63
CA PRO A 150 14.55 8.03 -23.06
C PRO A 150 15.31 6.71 -22.95
N ASP A 151 16.65 6.73 -22.92
CA ASP A 151 17.49 5.54 -22.82
C ASP A 151 17.28 4.75 -21.51
N ILE A 152 16.78 5.38 -20.47
CA ILE A 152 16.39 4.72 -19.21
C ILE A 152 15.41 3.55 -19.46
N VAL A 153 14.62 3.64 -20.53
CA VAL A 153 13.59 2.67 -20.88
C VAL A 153 13.95 1.91 -22.17
N LEU A 154 14.54 2.61 -23.16
CA LEU A 154 14.74 2.05 -24.50
C LEU A 154 16.01 1.19 -24.61
N ASN A 155 17.03 1.46 -23.77
CA ASN A 155 18.30 0.76 -23.87
C ASN A 155 18.27 -0.59 -23.14
N SER A 156 18.19 -1.71 -23.91
CA SER A 156 18.19 -3.07 -23.39
C SER A 156 19.50 -3.44 -22.67
N ASN A 157 20.64 -2.85 -23.04
CA ASN A 157 21.94 -3.10 -22.38
C ASN A 157 21.97 -2.58 -20.93
N ALA A 158 21.17 -1.57 -20.58
CA ALA A 158 20.99 -1.13 -19.21
C ALA A 158 20.27 -2.19 -18.35
N ALA A 159 19.60 -3.13 -18.96
CA ALA A 159 18.93 -4.26 -18.27
C ALA A 159 19.90 -5.14 -17.48
N TYR A 160 21.11 -5.33 -17.98
CA TYR A 160 22.14 -6.11 -17.32
C TYR A 160 22.72 -5.43 -16.08
N ASN A 161 22.74 -4.09 -16.03
CA ASN A 161 23.32 -3.33 -14.92
C ASN A 161 22.32 -3.01 -13.79
N GLY A 162 21.08 -3.51 -13.87
CA GLY A 162 20.06 -3.34 -12.82
C GLY A 162 19.44 -1.94 -12.71
N ASP A 163 19.89 -0.99 -13.52
CA ASP A 163 19.55 0.45 -13.40
C ASP A 163 18.50 0.97 -14.39
N TYR A 164 17.93 0.10 -15.20
CA TYR A 164 16.92 0.46 -16.19
C TYR A 164 15.49 0.54 -15.58
N GLY A 165 14.63 1.33 -16.22
CA GLY A 165 13.25 1.54 -15.85
C GLY A 165 13.00 2.84 -15.09
N LEU A 166 11.76 3.32 -15.17
CA LEU A 166 11.36 4.55 -14.50
C LEU A 166 11.46 4.44 -12.99
N LYS A 167 12.17 5.38 -12.37
CA LYS A 167 12.31 5.50 -10.91
C LYS A 167 11.57 6.70 -10.35
N GLY A 168 11.37 7.75 -11.15
CA GLY A 168 10.75 9.00 -10.69
C GLY A 168 11.49 9.57 -9.47
N THR A 169 10.78 9.83 -8.38
CA THR A 169 11.34 10.34 -7.12
C THR A 169 11.91 9.24 -6.21
N PHE A 170 11.85 7.98 -6.62
CA PHE A 170 12.27 6.82 -5.81
C PHE A 170 13.71 6.40 -6.11
N ASP A 171 14.33 5.75 -5.14
CA ASP A 171 15.69 5.22 -5.28
C ASP A 171 15.76 3.99 -6.20
N ASN A 172 14.62 3.26 -6.34
CA ASN A 172 14.54 2.08 -7.21
C ASN A 172 13.22 2.01 -7.98
N ARG A 173 13.25 1.28 -9.10
CA ARG A 173 12.11 1.10 -10.00
C ARG A 173 10.94 0.31 -9.39
N ASN A 174 11.21 -0.63 -8.47
CA ASN A 174 10.13 -1.41 -7.86
C ASN A 174 9.27 -0.51 -6.96
N ALA A 175 9.89 0.42 -6.19
CA ALA A 175 9.14 1.38 -5.39
C ALA A 175 8.29 2.32 -6.26
N MET A 176 8.83 2.75 -7.42
CA MET A 176 8.04 3.49 -8.43
C MET A 176 6.88 2.64 -8.94
N GLY A 177 7.14 1.38 -9.30
CA GLY A 177 6.10 0.44 -9.76
C GLY A 177 5.01 0.21 -8.72
N LEU A 178 5.36 0.08 -7.44
CA LEU A 178 4.39 0.02 -6.34
C LEU A 178 3.54 1.28 -6.28
N ALA A 179 4.16 2.46 -6.25
CA ALA A 179 3.44 3.73 -6.16
C ALA A 179 2.48 3.92 -7.33
N MET A 180 2.93 3.62 -8.55
CA MET A 180 2.09 3.75 -9.75
C MET A 180 0.99 2.68 -9.81
N SER A 181 1.26 1.44 -9.40
CA SER A 181 0.22 0.40 -9.30
C SER A 181 -0.83 0.73 -8.24
N LEU A 182 -0.45 1.37 -7.12
CA LEU A 182 -1.40 1.94 -6.17
C LEU A 182 -2.26 3.03 -6.84
N GLY A 183 -1.65 3.92 -7.63
CA GLY A 183 -2.36 4.90 -8.45
C GLY A 183 -3.39 4.22 -9.37
N VAL A 184 -2.97 3.21 -10.13
CA VAL A 184 -3.85 2.43 -11.01
C VAL A 184 -5.05 1.87 -10.22
N VAL A 185 -4.84 1.22 -9.08
CA VAL A 185 -5.92 0.55 -8.35
C VAL A 185 -6.84 1.55 -7.63
N PHE A 186 -6.30 2.63 -7.07
CA PHE A 186 -7.13 3.68 -6.46
C PHE A 186 -7.96 4.47 -7.47
N THR A 187 -7.60 4.45 -8.78
CA THR A 187 -8.46 5.03 -9.83
C THR A 187 -9.81 4.33 -9.97
N LEU A 188 -10.01 3.11 -9.43
CA LEU A 188 -11.30 2.43 -9.41
C LEU A 188 -12.39 3.27 -8.73
N PHE A 189 -12.02 4.07 -7.71
CA PHE A 189 -12.96 5.02 -7.08
C PHE A 189 -13.39 6.14 -8.02
N VAL A 190 -12.49 6.59 -8.89
CA VAL A 190 -12.76 7.66 -9.87
C VAL A 190 -13.53 7.09 -11.06
N LEU A 191 -13.13 5.92 -11.58
CA LEU A 191 -13.78 5.25 -12.71
C LEU A 191 -15.27 5.01 -12.48
N LYS A 192 -15.66 4.63 -11.26
CA LYS A 192 -17.07 4.43 -10.90
C LYS A 192 -17.88 5.71 -11.03
N ASN A 193 -17.31 6.87 -10.76
CA ASN A 193 -18.02 8.15 -10.73
C ASN A 193 -17.82 8.97 -12.00
N ASN A 194 -16.63 8.91 -12.60
CA ASN A 194 -16.27 9.66 -13.81
C ASN A 194 -15.29 8.85 -14.67
N ILE A 195 -15.87 8.13 -15.63
CA ILE A 195 -15.11 7.24 -16.49
C ILE A 195 -14.01 7.96 -17.29
N LYS A 196 -14.25 9.19 -17.75
CA LYS A 196 -13.28 9.94 -18.58
C LYS A 196 -12.03 10.26 -17.78
N ILE A 197 -12.20 10.87 -16.59
CA ILE A 197 -11.09 11.19 -15.70
C ILE A 197 -10.39 9.91 -15.23
N GLY A 198 -11.17 8.89 -14.87
CA GLY A 198 -10.61 7.61 -14.45
C GLY A 198 -9.74 6.96 -15.52
N LEU A 199 -10.16 6.96 -16.78
CA LEU A 199 -9.37 6.41 -17.88
C LEU A 199 -8.07 7.18 -18.13
N VAL A 200 -8.10 8.51 -18.03
CA VAL A 200 -6.88 9.34 -18.13
C VAL A 200 -5.89 8.99 -17.02
N LEU A 201 -6.39 8.87 -15.78
CA LEU A 201 -5.54 8.51 -14.64
C LEU A 201 -4.96 7.10 -14.78
N VAL A 202 -5.77 6.12 -15.23
CA VAL A 202 -5.29 4.76 -15.52
C VAL A 202 -4.21 4.78 -16.60
N ALA A 203 -4.38 5.58 -17.65
CA ALA A 203 -3.39 5.68 -18.71
C ALA A 203 -2.06 6.25 -18.19
N VAL A 204 -2.09 7.33 -17.40
CA VAL A 204 -0.89 7.96 -16.85
C VAL A 204 -0.19 7.04 -15.84
N PHE A 205 -0.91 6.52 -14.84
CA PHE A 205 -0.31 5.63 -13.85
C PHE A 205 0.09 4.30 -14.47
N GLY A 206 -0.71 3.74 -15.37
CA GLY A 206 -0.44 2.50 -16.10
C GLY A 206 0.81 2.60 -16.95
N PHE A 207 1.00 3.72 -17.66
CA PHE A 207 2.21 4.01 -18.42
C PHE A 207 3.44 4.00 -17.50
N CYS A 208 3.43 4.77 -16.42
CA CYS A 208 4.55 4.82 -15.48
C CYS A 208 4.79 3.47 -14.79
N MET A 209 3.74 2.73 -14.43
CA MET A 209 3.83 1.38 -13.88
C MET A 209 4.47 0.41 -14.87
N LEU A 210 4.06 0.44 -16.14
CA LEU A 210 4.59 -0.41 -17.19
C LEU A 210 6.10 -0.21 -17.36
N PHE A 211 6.52 1.04 -17.53
CA PHE A 211 7.92 1.39 -17.74
C PHE A 211 8.78 1.44 -16.46
N SER A 212 8.20 1.23 -15.29
CA SER A 212 8.98 0.86 -14.09
C SER A 212 9.50 -0.57 -14.14
N PHE A 213 8.98 -1.41 -15.04
CA PHE A 213 9.30 -2.83 -15.17
C PHE A 213 9.10 -3.66 -13.87
N SER A 214 8.23 -3.20 -12.99
CA SER A 214 7.85 -3.92 -11.75
C SER A 214 6.75 -4.93 -12.05
N ARG A 215 7.13 -6.19 -12.28
CA ARG A 215 6.22 -7.28 -12.64
C ARG A 215 5.14 -7.55 -11.57
N SER A 216 5.50 -7.40 -10.31
CA SER A 216 4.56 -7.56 -9.18
C SER A 216 3.42 -6.55 -9.24
N GLY A 217 3.71 -5.28 -9.58
CA GLY A 217 2.70 -4.25 -9.80
C GLY A 217 1.75 -4.57 -10.96
N TRP A 218 2.29 -5.12 -12.07
CA TRP A 218 1.47 -5.52 -13.22
C TRP A 218 0.46 -6.60 -12.85
N VAL A 219 0.94 -7.70 -12.24
CA VAL A 219 0.11 -8.85 -11.85
C VAL A 219 -0.95 -8.44 -10.83
N ALA A 220 -0.56 -7.72 -9.78
CA ALA A 220 -1.48 -7.30 -8.74
C ALA A 220 -2.57 -6.36 -9.27
N SER A 221 -2.21 -5.38 -10.13
CA SER A 221 -3.17 -4.48 -10.75
C SER A 221 -4.11 -5.20 -11.72
N PHE A 222 -3.59 -6.12 -12.53
CA PHE A 222 -4.39 -6.93 -13.44
C PHE A 222 -5.46 -7.72 -12.68
N LEU A 223 -5.10 -8.43 -11.61
CA LEU A 223 -6.05 -9.19 -10.80
C LEU A 223 -7.10 -8.29 -10.13
N ALA A 224 -6.68 -7.13 -9.60
CA ALA A 224 -7.62 -6.17 -9.03
C ALA A 224 -8.65 -5.66 -10.04
N TYR A 225 -8.21 -5.33 -11.26
CA TYR A 225 -9.10 -4.89 -12.33
C TYR A 225 -10.01 -6.02 -12.84
N THR A 226 -9.51 -7.25 -12.89
CA THR A 226 -10.32 -8.42 -13.22
C THR A 226 -11.48 -8.57 -12.23
N ILE A 227 -11.23 -8.49 -10.92
CA ILE A 227 -12.29 -8.51 -9.89
C ILE A 227 -13.27 -7.36 -10.10
N PHE A 228 -12.78 -6.14 -10.33
CA PHE A 228 -13.64 -4.98 -10.59
C PHE A 228 -14.54 -5.21 -11.80
N ILE A 229 -13.99 -5.65 -12.92
CA ILE A 229 -14.77 -5.91 -14.15
C ILE A 229 -15.82 -6.99 -13.92
N VAL A 230 -15.46 -8.10 -13.26
CA VAL A 230 -16.39 -9.20 -12.99
C VAL A 230 -17.61 -8.73 -12.20
N PHE A 231 -17.40 -7.96 -11.13
CA PHE A 231 -18.50 -7.53 -10.26
C PHE A 231 -19.28 -6.33 -10.76
N TYR A 232 -18.65 -5.45 -11.55
CA TYR A 232 -19.31 -4.26 -12.12
C TYR A 232 -19.64 -4.38 -13.60
N PHE A 233 -19.49 -5.56 -14.22
CA PHE A 233 -19.69 -5.79 -15.66
C PHE A 233 -20.99 -5.18 -16.20
N LYS A 234 -22.10 -5.34 -15.47
CA LYS A 234 -23.41 -4.83 -15.87
C LYS A 234 -23.56 -3.31 -15.72
N GLU A 235 -22.74 -2.68 -14.88
CA GLU A 235 -22.75 -1.25 -14.65
C GLU A 235 -21.80 -0.51 -15.61
N LEU A 236 -20.83 -1.22 -16.21
CA LEU A 236 -19.86 -0.66 -17.13
C LEU A 236 -20.48 -0.44 -18.52
N ASN A 237 -20.26 0.75 -19.07
CA ASN A 237 -20.78 1.10 -20.37
C ASN A 237 -19.86 0.63 -21.52
N LYS A 238 -20.39 0.65 -22.78
CA LYS A 238 -19.62 0.25 -23.97
C LYS A 238 -18.31 1.03 -24.14
N LYS A 239 -18.25 2.31 -23.71
CA LYS A 239 -17.05 3.15 -23.82
C LYS A 239 -15.90 2.61 -22.95
N PHE A 240 -16.22 2.02 -21.81
CA PHE A 240 -15.22 1.36 -20.96
C PHE A 240 -14.58 0.18 -21.69
N PHE A 241 -15.37 -0.71 -22.28
CA PHE A 241 -14.84 -1.88 -23.00
C PHE A 241 -14.06 -1.49 -24.27
N ILE A 242 -14.48 -0.44 -24.98
CA ILE A 242 -13.70 0.12 -26.08
C ILE A 242 -12.35 0.62 -25.57
N ALA A 243 -12.33 1.35 -24.46
CA ALA A 243 -11.08 1.84 -23.87
C ALA A 243 -10.16 0.68 -23.44
N VAL A 244 -10.70 -0.38 -22.83
CA VAL A 244 -9.93 -1.58 -22.49
C VAL A 244 -9.35 -2.22 -23.76
N GLY A 245 -10.13 -2.34 -24.84
CA GLY A 245 -9.66 -2.85 -26.12
C GLY A 245 -8.52 -2.02 -26.71
N ILE A 246 -8.63 -0.68 -26.66
CA ILE A 246 -7.57 0.23 -27.08
C ILE A 246 -6.32 0.04 -26.21
N CYS A 247 -6.46 -0.05 -24.88
CA CYS A 247 -5.34 -0.30 -23.99
C CYS A 247 -4.62 -1.63 -24.31
N ILE A 248 -5.36 -2.69 -24.58
CA ILE A 248 -4.79 -3.98 -25.00
C ILE A 248 -4.00 -3.83 -26.31
N LEU A 249 -4.58 -3.14 -27.31
CA LEU A 249 -3.90 -2.90 -28.58
C LEU A 249 -2.60 -2.10 -28.38
N VAL A 250 -2.63 -1.04 -27.56
CA VAL A 250 -1.44 -0.24 -27.22
C VAL A 250 -0.39 -1.11 -26.54
N LEU A 251 -0.78 -1.97 -25.59
CA LEU A 251 0.14 -2.88 -24.91
C LEU A 251 0.79 -3.87 -25.89
N ILE A 252 0.03 -4.39 -26.88
CA ILE A 252 0.55 -5.25 -27.94
C ILE A 252 1.56 -4.48 -28.80
N CYS A 253 1.23 -3.26 -29.23
CA CYS A 253 2.15 -2.43 -30.02
C CYS A 253 3.43 -2.11 -29.24
N LEU A 254 3.33 -1.79 -27.94
CA LEU A 254 4.49 -1.53 -27.09
C LEU A 254 5.36 -2.80 -26.88
N TYR A 255 4.73 -3.96 -26.76
CA TYR A 255 5.46 -5.24 -26.64
C TYR A 255 6.32 -5.51 -27.87
N PHE A 256 5.82 -5.24 -29.08
CA PHE A 256 6.60 -5.45 -30.32
C PHE A 256 7.53 -4.28 -30.67
N GLY A 257 7.27 -3.08 -30.15
CA GLY A 257 8.03 -1.86 -30.46
C GLY A 257 9.11 -1.47 -29.45
N VAL A 258 9.16 -2.13 -28.27
CA VAL A 258 10.09 -1.78 -27.19
C VAL A 258 10.78 -3.03 -26.66
N ASP A 259 12.03 -3.27 -27.10
CA ASP A 259 12.81 -4.48 -26.78
C ASP A 259 12.92 -4.74 -25.26
N SER A 260 13.18 -3.71 -24.47
CA SER A 260 13.29 -3.83 -23.01
C SER A 260 11.98 -4.30 -22.36
N LEU A 261 10.83 -3.92 -22.91
CA LEU A 261 9.52 -4.38 -22.44
C LEU A 261 9.30 -5.84 -22.85
N GLN A 262 9.64 -6.19 -24.08
CA GLN A 262 9.58 -7.57 -24.58
C GLN A 262 10.41 -8.51 -23.71
N ASP A 263 11.67 -8.15 -23.43
CA ASP A 263 12.55 -8.91 -22.54
C ASP A 263 11.93 -9.10 -21.15
N ARG A 264 11.32 -8.04 -20.61
CA ARG A 264 10.72 -8.08 -19.27
C ARG A 264 9.49 -8.96 -19.20
N VAL A 265 8.65 -8.94 -20.24
CA VAL A 265 7.49 -9.84 -20.38
C VAL A 265 7.94 -11.28 -20.57
N ASN A 266 8.95 -11.53 -21.40
CA ASN A 266 9.49 -12.87 -21.63
C ASN A 266 10.07 -13.47 -20.34
N LEU A 267 10.80 -12.69 -19.53
CA LEU A 267 11.27 -13.11 -18.20
C LEU A 267 10.09 -13.46 -17.25
N LEU A 268 8.97 -12.78 -17.35
CA LEU A 268 7.77 -13.11 -16.58
C LEU A 268 7.17 -14.45 -17.03
N LEU A 269 7.02 -14.65 -18.35
CA LEU A 269 6.46 -15.87 -18.94
C LEU A 269 7.34 -17.10 -18.69
N GLN A 270 8.66 -16.93 -18.66
CA GLN A 270 9.63 -17.98 -18.32
C GLN A 270 9.66 -18.33 -16.82
N GLY A 271 8.86 -17.67 -15.99
CA GLY A 271 8.82 -17.91 -14.55
C GLY A 271 10.11 -17.48 -13.82
N ASN A 272 10.90 -16.58 -14.41
CA ASN A 272 12.09 -16.05 -13.76
C ASN A 272 11.74 -15.29 -12.49
N SER A 273 12.07 -15.87 -11.33
CA SER A 273 11.72 -15.33 -10.01
C SER A 273 12.67 -14.25 -9.50
N SER A 274 13.76 -13.93 -10.22
CA SER A 274 14.84 -13.05 -9.73
C SER A 274 15.37 -13.51 -8.36
N HIS A 275 15.74 -14.78 -8.23
CA HIS A 275 16.22 -15.46 -7.02
C HIS A 275 15.22 -15.58 -5.86
N ARG A 276 13.97 -15.11 -6.00
CA ARG A 276 12.97 -15.20 -4.92
C ARG A 276 12.69 -16.63 -4.49
N THR A 277 12.67 -17.57 -5.44
CA THR A 277 12.45 -18.98 -5.14
C THR A 277 13.53 -19.53 -4.19
N ASP A 278 14.78 -19.14 -4.36
CA ASP A 278 15.89 -19.59 -3.52
C ASP A 278 15.84 -18.93 -2.14
N ILE A 279 15.48 -17.63 -2.09
CA ILE A 279 15.24 -16.90 -0.85
C ILE A 279 14.11 -17.55 -0.05
N TRP A 280 12.99 -17.90 -0.70
CA TRP A 280 11.85 -18.54 -0.06
C TRP A 280 12.20 -19.94 0.43
N LYS A 281 12.89 -20.75 -0.37
CA LYS A 281 13.37 -22.09 0.05
C LYS A 281 14.23 -21.97 1.30
N PHE A 282 15.19 -21.07 1.33
CA PHE A 282 16.01 -20.84 2.51
C PHE A 282 15.17 -20.39 3.71
N GLY A 283 14.29 -19.41 3.54
CA GLY A 283 13.38 -18.95 4.61
C GLY A 283 12.56 -20.09 5.20
N LEU A 284 12.02 -20.98 4.35
CA LEU A 284 11.26 -22.15 4.78
C LEU A 284 12.11 -23.14 5.62
N THR A 285 13.41 -23.29 5.36
CA THR A 285 14.29 -24.14 6.18
C THR A 285 14.54 -23.58 7.57
N GLN A 286 14.40 -22.26 7.77
CA GLN A 286 14.61 -21.61 9.07
C GLN A 286 13.36 -21.68 9.98
N ILE A 287 12.16 -21.67 9.40
CA ILE A 287 10.88 -21.60 10.13
C ILE A 287 10.75 -22.69 11.21
N PRO A 288 11.08 -23.98 10.96
CA PRO A 288 10.91 -25.02 11.97
C PRO A 288 11.68 -24.79 13.28
N ASN A 289 12.80 -24.06 13.23
CA ASN A 289 13.66 -23.82 14.38
C ASN A 289 12.96 -22.98 15.46
N ASN A 290 12.03 -22.08 15.08
CA ASN A 290 11.23 -21.23 15.96
C ASN A 290 9.79 -21.10 15.48
N LEU A 291 9.13 -22.23 15.24
CA LEU A 291 7.82 -22.30 14.59
C LEU A 291 6.73 -21.47 15.30
N PHE A 292 6.68 -21.50 16.62
CA PHE A 292 5.57 -20.90 17.37
C PHE A 292 5.69 -19.38 17.50
N PHE A 293 6.86 -18.88 17.85
CA PHE A 293 7.09 -17.46 18.17
C PHE A 293 7.95 -16.72 17.15
N GLY A 294 8.51 -17.44 16.14
CA GLY A 294 9.39 -16.86 15.14
C GLY A 294 10.77 -16.50 15.67
N HIS A 295 11.57 -15.88 14.80
CA HIS A 295 12.97 -15.53 15.06
C HIS A 295 13.18 -14.07 15.49
N GLY A 296 12.11 -13.28 15.65
CA GLY A 296 12.18 -11.84 15.90
C GLY A 296 12.07 -11.01 14.62
N VAL A 297 11.54 -9.81 14.77
CA VAL A 297 11.29 -8.90 13.64
C VAL A 297 12.62 -8.45 13.02
N SER A 298 12.71 -8.51 11.69
CA SER A 298 13.93 -8.15 10.95
C SER A 298 15.16 -9.03 11.23
N CYS A 299 14.96 -10.28 11.69
CA CYS A 299 16.04 -11.24 11.97
C CYS A 299 16.82 -11.65 10.71
N TRP A 300 16.28 -11.47 9.51
CA TRP A 300 16.80 -11.96 8.23
C TRP A 300 18.33 -11.79 8.10
N ARG A 301 18.84 -10.59 8.38
CA ARG A 301 20.28 -10.29 8.23
C ARG A 301 21.18 -10.96 9.27
N ASN A 302 20.62 -11.45 10.36
CA ASN A 302 21.34 -12.11 11.44
C ASN A 302 21.25 -13.64 11.36
N LEU A 303 20.52 -14.15 10.36
CA LEU A 303 20.57 -15.56 9.98
C LEU A 303 21.86 -15.82 9.19
N ASN A 304 22.36 -17.05 9.26
CA ASN A 304 23.54 -17.51 8.49
C ASN A 304 23.17 -17.65 7.01
N LEU A 305 23.08 -16.53 6.29
CA LEU A 305 22.66 -16.50 4.90
C LEU A 305 23.76 -17.00 3.98
N PRO A 306 23.45 -17.88 3.02
CA PRO A 306 24.33 -18.19 1.90
C PRO A 306 24.70 -16.92 1.12
N ALA A 307 25.95 -16.83 0.63
CA ALA A 307 26.47 -15.62 -0.02
C ALA A 307 25.58 -15.11 -1.17
N TYR A 308 24.99 -16.03 -1.95
CA TYR A 308 24.16 -15.68 -3.12
C TYR A 308 22.80 -15.06 -2.75
N ILE A 309 22.33 -15.19 -1.50
CA ILE A 309 21.09 -14.55 -1.01
C ILE A 309 21.35 -13.45 0.02
N ALA A 310 22.57 -13.32 0.54
CA ALA A 310 22.95 -12.33 1.55
C ALA A 310 22.82 -10.87 1.06
N VAL A 311 22.80 -10.66 -0.26
CA VAL A 311 22.58 -9.35 -0.89
C VAL A 311 21.14 -8.85 -0.76
N HIS A 312 20.20 -9.75 -0.46
CA HIS A 312 18.78 -9.41 -0.32
C HIS A 312 18.45 -8.98 1.11
N THR A 313 17.58 -7.98 1.25
CA THR A 313 17.24 -7.37 2.54
C THR A 313 16.14 -8.08 3.30
N GLY A 314 15.43 -9.04 2.68
CA GLY A 314 14.31 -9.78 3.27
C GLY A 314 13.79 -10.87 2.33
N LEU A 315 12.71 -11.52 2.73
CA LEU A 315 12.10 -12.62 1.98
C LEU A 315 11.33 -12.16 0.74
N HIS A 316 11.01 -10.89 0.60
CA HIS A 316 10.15 -10.38 -0.46
C HIS A 316 8.79 -11.10 -0.57
N ASN A 317 8.30 -11.63 0.55
CA ASN A 317 7.01 -12.29 0.70
C ASN A 317 6.51 -12.04 2.13
N SER A 318 5.53 -11.18 2.29
CA SER A 318 5.06 -10.78 3.61
C SER A 318 4.48 -11.93 4.44
N THR A 319 3.87 -12.92 3.82
CA THR A 319 3.35 -14.08 4.55
C THR A 319 4.48 -14.90 5.16
N LEU A 320 5.53 -15.18 4.38
CA LEU A 320 6.71 -15.89 4.88
C LEU A 320 7.50 -15.04 5.88
N GLU A 321 7.58 -13.72 5.69
CA GLU A 321 8.23 -12.82 6.65
C GLU A 321 7.49 -12.79 7.98
N ILE A 322 6.16 -12.71 7.98
CA ILE A 322 5.36 -12.77 9.21
C ILE A 322 5.58 -14.11 9.93
N LEU A 323 5.56 -15.22 9.18
CA LEU A 323 5.79 -16.54 9.76
C LEU A 323 7.23 -16.68 10.31
N LEU A 324 8.24 -16.21 9.59
CA LEU A 324 9.62 -16.24 10.06
C LEU A 324 9.84 -15.33 11.27
N PHE A 325 9.25 -14.12 11.26
CA PHE A 325 9.49 -13.12 12.29
C PHE A 325 8.70 -13.35 13.57
N THR A 326 7.45 -13.82 13.46
CA THR A 326 6.49 -13.89 14.58
C THR A 326 5.90 -15.27 14.82
N GLY A 327 6.33 -16.25 14.03
CA GLY A 327 5.84 -17.61 14.11
C GLY A 327 4.37 -17.78 13.72
N ILE A 328 3.84 -18.96 14.04
CA ILE A 328 2.46 -19.33 13.70
C ILE A 328 1.42 -18.44 14.42
N PHE A 329 1.72 -17.98 15.65
CA PHE A 329 0.82 -17.09 16.38
C PHE A 329 0.61 -15.76 15.65
N GLY A 330 1.70 -15.12 15.18
CA GLY A 330 1.59 -13.88 14.41
C GLY A 330 0.95 -14.09 13.04
N LEU A 331 1.26 -15.21 12.36
CA LEU A 331 0.64 -15.56 11.09
C LEU A 331 -0.87 -15.77 11.22
N VAL A 332 -1.32 -16.52 12.23
CA VAL A 332 -2.76 -16.74 12.47
C VAL A 332 -3.46 -15.42 12.78
N ALA A 333 -2.86 -14.56 13.61
CA ALA A 333 -3.41 -13.24 13.89
C ALA A 333 -3.50 -12.37 12.62
N TRP A 334 -2.48 -12.39 11.76
CA TRP A 334 -2.45 -11.69 10.49
C TRP A 334 -3.54 -12.17 9.54
N ILE A 335 -3.62 -13.47 9.29
CA ILE A 335 -4.66 -14.07 8.43
C ILE A 335 -6.06 -13.72 8.97
N SER A 336 -6.26 -13.80 10.29
CA SER A 336 -7.53 -13.47 10.94
C SER A 336 -7.89 -11.97 10.75
N ALA A 337 -6.89 -11.06 10.79
CA ALA A 337 -7.11 -9.66 10.48
C ALA A 337 -7.56 -9.46 9.02
N VAL A 338 -6.88 -10.11 8.07
CA VAL A 338 -7.23 -10.06 6.64
C VAL A 338 -8.65 -10.63 6.40
N LEU A 339 -8.97 -11.78 7.00
CA LEU A 339 -10.31 -12.40 6.90
C LEU A 339 -11.39 -11.52 7.53
N THR A 340 -11.09 -10.79 8.61
CA THR A 340 -12.01 -9.83 9.23
C THR A 340 -12.34 -8.67 8.27
N VAL A 341 -11.33 -8.17 7.56
CA VAL A 341 -11.52 -7.13 6.53
C VAL A 341 -12.31 -7.68 5.34
N PHE A 342 -11.95 -8.87 4.86
CA PHE A 342 -12.65 -9.56 3.78
C PHE A 342 -14.14 -9.76 4.10
N TYR A 343 -14.44 -10.29 5.30
CA TYR A 343 -15.81 -10.45 5.77
C TYR A 343 -16.58 -9.12 5.79
N GLN A 344 -15.93 -8.04 6.26
CA GLN A 344 -16.55 -6.71 6.27
C GLN A 344 -16.88 -6.21 4.86
N ILE A 345 -15.96 -6.41 3.91
CA ILE A 345 -16.15 -6.03 2.50
C ILE A 345 -17.34 -6.79 1.87
N LEU A 346 -17.42 -8.09 2.11
CA LEU A 346 -18.53 -8.91 1.62
C LEU A 346 -19.87 -8.50 2.22
N LYS A 347 -19.88 -8.21 3.52
CA LYS A 347 -21.08 -7.74 4.23
C LYS A 347 -21.59 -6.42 3.66
N ASP A 348 -20.70 -5.49 3.33
CA ASP A 348 -21.04 -4.16 2.79
C ASP A 348 -21.25 -4.21 1.26
N LYS A 349 -21.00 -5.37 0.60
CA LYS A 349 -21.12 -5.57 -0.85
C LYS A 349 -20.35 -4.52 -1.67
N ASN A 350 -19.20 -4.07 -1.17
CA ASN A 350 -18.39 -3.08 -1.85
C ASN A 350 -17.20 -3.74 -2.58
N TYR A 351 -17.42 -4.06 -3.83
CA TYR A 351 -16.46 -4.81 -4.64
C TYR A 351 -15.24 -4.00 -5.10
N ILE A 352 -15.27 -2.66 -5.01
CA ILE A 352 -14.04 -1.84 -5.16
C ILE A 352 -13.08 -2.18 -4.03
N TYR A 353 -13.56 -2.28 -2.79
CA TYR A 353 -12.70 -2.69 -1.67
C TYR A 353 -12.21 -4.13 -1.81
N LEU A 354 -13.00 -5.02 -2.42
CA LEU A 354 -12.55 -6.38 -2.73
C LEU A 354 -11.39 -6.36 -3.74
N SER A 355 -11.49 -5.54 -4.79
CA SER A 355 -10.42 -5.36 -5.77
C SER A 355 -9.13 -4.85 -5.12
N LEU A 356 -9.23 -3.87 -4.21
CA LEU A 356 -8.08 -3.37 -3.46
C LEU A 356 -7.51 -4.43 -2.51
N LEU A 357 -8.35 -5.21 -1.83
CA LEU A 357 -7.89 -6.28 -0.96
C LEU A 357 -7.08 -7.33 -1.74
N VAL A 358 -7.60 -7.76 -2.89
CA VAL A 358 -6.88 -8.69 -3.77
C VAL A 358 -5.55 -8.09 -4.22
N TYR A 359 -5.53 -6.82 -4.62
CA TYR A 359 -4.29 -6.12 -4.93
C TYR A 359 -3.29 -6.20 -3.78
N PHE A 360 -3.69 -5.83 -2.55
CA PHE A 360 -2.79 -5.83 -1.38
C PHE A 360 -2.30 -7.23 -1.02
N VAL A 361 -3.18 -8.24 -1.09
CA VAL A 361 -2.78 -9.63 -0.85
C VAL A 361 -1.74 -10.08 -1.87
N VAL A 362 -1.93 -9.77 -3.16
CA VAL A 362 -1.01 -10.21 -4.23
C VAL A 362 0.31 -9.45 -4.19
N ILE A 363 0.29 -8.11 -4.11
CA ILE A 363 1.51 -7.30 -4.17
C ILE A 363 2.48 -7.64 -3.03
N THR A 364 1.95 -7.99 -1.86
CA THR A 364 2.75 -8.36 -0.68
C THR A 364 3.38 -9.74 -0.76
N GLN A 365 3.00 -10.58 -1.74
CA GLN A 365 3.62 -11.89 -1.91
C GLN A 365 4.88 -11.87 -2.78
N PHE A 366 5.16 -10.78 -3.50
CA PHE A 366 6.19 -10.81 -4.54
C PHE A 366 7.33 -9.83 -4.37
N ASP A 367 7.18 -8.73 -3.65
CA ASP A 367 8.23 -7.70 -3.65
C ASP A 367 8.28 -6.83 -2.39
N PHE A 368 7.14 -6.52 -1.79
CA PHE A 368 7.05 -5.50 -0.76
C PHE A 368 6.69 -6.11 0.59
N SER A 369 7.59 -5.88 1.55
CA SER A 369 7.30 -6.18 2.94
C SER A 369 6.27 -5.20 3.50
N VAL A 370 5.30 -5.72 4.23
CA VAL A 370 4.40 -4.90 5.04
C VAL A 370 5.13 -4.19 6.19
N PHE A 371 6.40 -4.50 6.43
CA PHE A 371 7.17 -3.89 7.51
C PHE A 371 8.11 -2.77 7.04
N ASP A 372 8.44 -2.71 5.75
CA ASP A 372 9.53 -1.86 5.25
C ASP A 372 9.06 -0.77 4.27
N SER A 373 8.00 -0.99 3.50
CA SER A 373 7.52 -0.01 2.51
C SER A 373 6.54 1.00 3.10
N LYS A 374 6.93 2.27 3.16
CA LYS A 374 6.06 3.36 3.64
C LYS A 374 4.85 3.59 2.72
N GLU A 375 5.01 3.40 1.39
CA GLU A 375 3.95 3.55 0.40
C GLU A 375 2.86 2.50 0.65
N LEU A 376 3.28 1.25 0.84
CA LEU A 376 2.38 0.16 1.16
C LEU A 376 1.71 0.38 2.52
N PHE A 377 2.47 0.77 3.54
CA PHE A 377 1.93 1.09 4.87
C PHE A 377 0.81 2.12 4.81
N SER A 378 1.05 3.24 4.15
CA SER A 378 0.08 4.32 4.06
C SER A 378 -1.14 3.91 3.24
N ALA A 379 -0.93 3.23 2.12
CA ALA A 379 -2.02 2.77 1.27
C ALA A 379 -2.91 1.73 1.97
N VAL A 380 -2.31 0.78 2.73
CA VAL A 380 -3.07 -0.16 3.56
C VAL A 380 -3.84 0.57 4.67
N THR A 381 -3.24 1.56 5.32
CA THR A 381 -3.91 2.37 6.35
C THR A 381 -5.12 3.12 5.77
N ILE A 382 -4.94 3.77 4.60
CA ILE A 382 -6.03 4.43 3.88
C ILE A 382 -7.12 3.43 3.50
N PHE A 383 -6.75 2.29 2.94
CA PHE A 383 -7.68 1.23 2.56
C PHE A 383 -8.49 0.70 3.77
N MET A 384 -7.81 0.38 4.88
CA MET A 384 -8.46 -0.08 6.10
C MET A 384 -9.45 0.96 6.64
N PHE A 385 -9.04 2.24 6.63
CA PHE A 385 -9.92 3.34 7.01
C PHE A 385 -11.15 3.39 6.09
N LEU A 386 -10.98 3.31 4.77
CA LEU A 386 -12.09 3.35 3.80
C LEU A 386 -13.08 2.21 4.01
N VAL A 387 -12.60 0.97 4.25
CA VAL A 387 -13.46 -0.19 4.54
C VAL A 387 -14.34 0.03 5.76
N TYR A 388 -13.79 0.65 6.82
CA TYR A 388 -14.53 0.87 8.07
C TYR A 388 -15.20 2.25 8.17
N SER A 389 -15.00 3.14 7.19
CA SER A 389 -15.45 4.54 7.26
C SER A 389 -16.96 4.69 7.49
N ASP A 390 -17.77 3.83 6.87
CA ASP A 390 -19.23 3.91 7.03
C ASP A 390 -19.69 3.50 8.44
N LYS A 391 -18.91 2.70 9.16
CA LYS A 391 -19.14 2.40 10.58
C LYS A 391 -18.83 3.58 11.49
N PHE A 392 -17.90 4.46 11.10
CA PHE A 392 -17.52 5.61 11.90
C PHE A 392 -18.50 6.79 11.78
N LYS A 393 -19.38 6.80 10.77
CA LYS A 393 -20.42 7.83 10.68
C LYS A 393 -21.23 7.87 11.97
N ALA A 394 -21.40 9.07 12.55
CA ALA A 394 -22.31 9.25 13.65
C ALA A 394 -23.72 8.83 13.17
N LYS A 395 -24.41 7.98 13.93
CA LYS A 395 -25.85 7.83 13.72
C LYS A 395 -26.44 9.21 13.95
N LEU A 396 -26.99 9.83 12.91
CA LEU A 396 -27.87 10.97 13.11
C LEU A 396 -28.96 10.47 14.04
N CYS A 397 -28.98 10.97 15.27
CA CYS A 397 -30.16 10.81 16.13
C CYS A 397 -31.33 11.38 15.31
N LYS A 398 -32.24 10.50 14.85
CA LYS A 398 -33.53 10.87 14.32
C LYS A 398 -34.38 11.38 15.45
#